data_d5e659ca5cf1302c2494192288414046
#
_entry.id   d5e659ca5cf1302c2494192288414046
#
_cell.length_a   1.000
_cell.length_b   1.000
_cell.length_c   1.000
_cell.angle_alpha   90.00
_cell.angle_beta   90.00
_cell.angle_gamma   90.00
#
_symmetry.space_group_name_H-M   'P 1'
#
loop_
_entity.id
_entity.type
_entity.pdbx_description
1 polymer ?
#
loop_
_entity_poly.entity_id
_entity_poly.type
_entity_poly.pdbx_seq_one_letter_code
_entity_poly.pdbx_strand_id
1 'polypeptide(L)'
;MTDETALLLTLWSAHANMWQGFQNTPRLVIDSPTKGCGKTLVLFVLGEMINRAKHSGSMSEAAFVRYASKGELVILYDEADQAFRGNSDLTKVLNNGWHQHGTFDTCRPKGDGDWEPTPLPVHSCVALAGINIQKHLQEATLDRSIIIQMMKARPGDLPARFNERKHKTELKVLGRKLLRWCNDHKQDIPSWESCIPDDVDNREFWKWNPLVAIAEFIGEDYTKRALRLMRDKVEVDEEDQSTKFLRDCLRV
;
A
#
# COMPACT_ATOMS: atom_id res chain seq x y z
N MET A 1 -8.06 9.85 12.89
CA MET A 1 -6.93 8.96 12.61
C MET A 1 -6.24 8.69 13.93
N THR A 2 -6.01 7.43 14.26
CA THR A 2 -5.32 7.04 15.50
C THR A 2 -3.80 7.17 15.35
N ASP A 3 -3.07 7.19 16.47
CA ASP A 3 -1.60 7.20 16.44
C ASP A 3 -1.03 5.93 15.80
N GLU A 4 -1.73 4.80 15.93
CA GLU A 4 -1.36 3.54 15.29
C GLU A 4 -1.51 3.60 13.76
N THR A 5 -2.59 4.21 13.27
CA THR A 5 -2.74 4.45 11.82
C THR A 5 -1.66 5.40 11.30
N ALA A 6 -1.29 6.43 12.07
CA ALA A 6 -0.23 7.36 11.70
C ALA A 6 1.15 6.66 11.66
N LEU A 7 1.42 5.78 12.63
CA LEU A 7 2.63 4.95 12.63
C LEU A 7 2.67 4.06 11.38
N LEU A 8 1.60 3.34 11.08
CA LEU A 8 1.50 2.46 9.92
C LEU A 8 1.77 3.21 8.61
N LEU A 9 1.16 4.38 8.43
CA LEU A 9 1.39 5.23 7.25
C LEU A 9 2.83 5.74 7.18
N THR A 10 3.46 6.02 8.32
CA THR A 10 4.86 6.45 8.39
C THR A 10 5.80 5.32 8.00
N LEU A 11 5.61 4.12 8.56
CA LEU A 11 6.39 2.93 8.21
C LEU A 11 6.24 2.58 6.72
N TRP A 12 5.00 2.63 6.20
CA TRP A 12 4.77 2.39 4.78
C TRP A 12 5.40 3.47 3.90
N SER A 13 5.40 4.74 4.33
CA SER A 13 6.09 5.84 3.61
C SER A 13 7.61 5.65 3.59
N ALA A 14 8.19 5.17 4.69
CA ALA A 14 9.61 4.82 4.73
C ALA A 14 9.91 3.66 3.77
N HIS A 15 9.12 2.58 3.82
CA HIS A 15 9.21 1.49 2.87
C HIS A 15 9.10 2.00 1.42
N ALA A 16 8.12 2.84 1.11
CA ALA A 16 7.91 3.40 -0.22
C ALA A 16 9.07 4.27 -0.73
N ASN A 17 9.93 4.81 0.14
CA ASN A 17 11.14 5.54 -0.25
C ASN A 17 12.35 4.62 -0.54
N MET A 18 12.27 3.31 -0.20
CA MET A 18 13.36 2.34 -0.40
C MET A 18 12.87 0.99 -0.94
N TRP A 19 11.65 0.93 -1.48
CA TRP A 19 10.95 -0.31 -1.85
C TRP A 19 11.68 -1.19 -2.85
N GLN A 20 12.54 -0.60 -3.71
CA GLN A 20 13.29 -1.37 -4.71
C GLN A 20 14.28 -2.37 -4.08
N GLY A 21 14.69 -2.13 -2.85
CA GLY A 21 15.60 -3.02 -2.12
C GLY A 21 14.92 -4.24 -1.52
N PHE A 22 13.59 -4.22 -1.36
CA PHE A 22 12.84 -5.32 -0.75
C PHE A 22 12.40 -6.35 -1.78
N GLN A 23 12.41 -7.62 -1.37
CA GLN A 23 11.91 -8.72 -2.19
C GLN A 23 10.42 -8.59 -2.48
N ASN A 24 9.65 -8.12 -1.50
CA ASN A 24 8.20 -7.94 -1.59
C ASN A 24 7.82 -6.52 -1.18
N THR A 25 6.80 -5.96 -1.82
CA THR A 25 6.28 -4.63 -1.50
C THR A 25 4.78 -4.72 -1.17
N PRO A 26 4.39 -4.53 0.12
CA PRO A 26 2.99 -4.58 0.52
C PRO A 26 2.20 -3.46 -0.15
N ARG A 27 1.03 -3.82 -0.69
CA ARG A 27 0.08 -2.81 -1.17
C ARG A 27 -0.51 -2.07 0.02
N LEU A 28 -0.77 -0.78 -0.13
CA LEU A 28 -1.55 -0.03 0.84
C LEU A 28 -2.95 0.20 0.28
N VAL A 29 -3.97 -0.25 0.99
CA VAL A 29 -5.37 -0.04 0.61
C VAL A 29 -6.02 0.88 1.63
N ILE A 30 -6.49 2.03 1.17
CA ILE A 30 -7.20 3.02 1.99
C ILE A 30 -8.67 2.95 1.61
N ASP A 31 -9.44 2.23 2.42
CA ASP A 31 -10.86 1.99 2.19
C ASP A 31 -11.75 2.88 3.05
N SER A 32 -12.95 3.16 2.59
CA SER A 32 -13.99 3.77 3.40
C SER A 32 -15.38 3.42 2.90
N PRO A 33 -16.40 3.35 3.78
CA PRO A 33 -17.77 3.02 3.37
C PRO A 33 -18.43 4.13 2.57
N THR A 34 -17.98 5.39 2.73
CA THR A 34 -18.63 6.56 2.13
C THR A 34 -17.63 7.61 1.67
N LYS A 35 -18.12 8.61 0.93
CA LYS A 35 -17.37 9.82 0.57
C LYS A 35 -17.08 10.70 1.80
N GLY A 36 -16.00 11.51 1.72
CA GLY A 36 -15.69 12.51 2.74
C GLY A 36 -14.99 11.96 3.98
N CYS A 37 -14.39 10.76 3.93
CA CYS A 37 -13.63 10.15 5.02
C CYS A 37 -12.14 10.56 5.03
N GLY A 38 -11.66 11.39 4.09
CA GLY A 38 -10.29 11.90 4.07
C GLY A 38 -9.28 11.07 3.28
N LYS A 39 -9.70 10.07 2.49
CA LYS A 39 -8.79 9.22 1.69
C LYS A 39 -7.85 10.02 0.79
N THR A 40 -8.39 10.93 -0.02
CA THR A 40 -7.62 11.81 -0.92
C THR A 40 -6.60 12.64 -0.14
N LEU A 41 -6.95 13.10 1.07
CA LEU A 41 -6.00 13.82 1.94
C LEU A 41 -4.87 12.90 2.42
N VAL A 42 -5.15 11.65 2.76
CA VAL A 42 -4.10 10.68 3.13
C VAL A 42 -3.16 10.46 1.94
N LEU A 43 -3.70 10.23 0.72
CA LEU A 43 -2.87 10.10 -0.48
C LEU A 43 -2.05 11.36 -0.77
N PHE A 44 -2.63 12.55 -0.53
CA PHE A 44 -1.88 13.81 -0.67
C PHE A 44 -0.70 13.88 0.31
N VAL A 45 -0.92 13.55 1.59
CA VAL A 45 0.14 13.52 2.61
C VAL A 45 1.21 12.51 2.23
N LEU A 46 0.84 11.30 1.82
CA LEU A 46 1.78 10.29 1.32
C LEU A 46 2.59 10.83 0.13
N GLY A 47 1.93 11.52 -0.81
CA GLY A 47 2.59 12.11 -1.98
C GLY A 47 3.67 13.15 -1.64
N GLU A 48 3.49 13.89 -0.53
CA GLU A 48 4.49 14.86 -0.06
C GLU A 48 5.60 14.21 0.81
N MET A 49 5.33 13.02 1.38
CA MET A 49 6.27 12.24 2.20
C MET A 49 7.16 11.30 1.37
N ILE A 50 6.72 10.93 0.18
CA ILE A 50 7.36 9.91 -0.65
C ILE A 50 8.05 10.57 -1.85
N ASN A 51 9.33 10.26 -2.03
CA ASN A 51 10.06 10.69 -3.20
C ASN A 51 9.55 9.93 -4.44
N ARG A 52 9.39 10.64 -5.56
CA ARG A 52 8.89 10.08 -6.83
C ARG A 52 7.48 9.47 -6.72
N ALA A 53 6.61 10.02 -5.90
CA ALA A 53 5.21 9.64 -5.85
C ALA A 53 4.47 10.12 -7.11
N LYS A 54 3.73 9.22 -7.76
CA LYS A 54 2.84 9.52 -8.88
C LYS A 54 1.39 9.41 -8.39
N HIS A 55 0.80 10.55 -8.08
CA HIS A 55 -0.62 10.61 -7.73
C HIS A 55 -1.47 10.64 -9.01
N SER A 56 -2.52 9.83 -9.06
CA SER A 56 -3.47 9.79 -10.18
C SER A 56 -4.85 9.40 -9.67
N GLY A 57 -5.88 10.12 -10.11
CA GLY A 57 -7.29 9.78 -9.91
C GLY A 57 -7.89 8.97 -11.06
N SER A 58 -7.16 8.88 -12.18
CA SER A 58 -7.59 8.09 -13.34
C SER A 58 -6.36 7.73 -14.17
N MET A 59 -6.26 6.47 -14.55
CA MET A 59 -5.14 5.94 -15.30
C MET A 59 -5.61 4.77 -16.17
N SER A 60 -5.23 4.77 -17.45
CA SER A 60 -5.46 3.59 -18.28
C SER A 60 -4.56 2.45 -17.83
N GLU A 61 -5.00 1.22 -18.09
CA GLU A 61 -4.21 0.01 -17.80
C GLU A 61 -2.81 0.07 -18.42
N ALA A 62 -2.72 0.44 -19.70
CA ALA A 62 -1.44 0.59 -20.37
C ALA A 62 -0.53 1.63 -19.72
N ALA A 63 -1.08 2.71 -19.15
CA ALA A 63 -0.31 3.70 -18.40
C ALA A 63 0.16 3.13 -17.08
N PHE A 64 -0.70 2.38 -16.36
CA PHE A 64 -0.33 1.72 -15.11
C PHE A 64 0.82 0.73 -15.31
N VAL A 65 0.70 -0.17 -16.30
CA VAL A 65 1.76 -1.12 -16.67
C VAL A 65 3.07 -0.40 -16.96
N ARG A 66 3.02 0.68 -17.75
CA ARG A 66 4.23 1.46 -18.11
C ARG A 66 4.85 2.17 -16.91
N TYR A 67 4.05 2.69 -15.98
CA TYR A 67 4.58 3.28 -14.74
C TYR A 67 5.21 2.21 -13.84
N ALA A 68 4.53 1.09 -13.68
CA ALA A 68 5.06 -0.03 -12.90
C ALA A 68 6.37 -0.57 -13.50
N SER A 69 6.43 -0.74 -14.84
CA SER A 69 7.60 -1.31 -15.52
C SER A 69 8.85 -0.42 -15.51
N LYS A 70 8.70 0.89 -15.28
CA LYS A 70 9.85 1.77 -15.10
C LYS A 70 10.57 1.56 -13.77
N GLY A 71 9.89 1.00 -12.77
CA GLY A 71 10.47 0.70 -11.46
C GLY A 71 10.98 1.93 -10.67
N GLU A 72 10.51 3.12 -11.01
CA GLU A 72 11.04 4.37 -10.44
C GLU A 72 10.01 5.10 -9.56
N LEU A 73 8.74 4.82 -9.75
CA LEU A 73 7.65 5.59 -9.15
C LEU A 73 6.89 4.78 -8.11
N VAL A 74 6.45 5.46 -7.07
CA VAL A 74 5.42 4.95 -6.16
C VAL A 74 4.07 5.44 -6.68
N ILE A 75 3.16 4.51 -6.98
CA ILE A 75 1.86 4.83 -7.56
C ILE A 75 0.86 5.05 -6.44
N LEU A 76 0.29 6.25 -6.37
CA LEU A 76 -0.80 6.62 -5.47
C LEU A 76 -2.07 6.79 -6.31
N TYR A 77 -2.96 5.79 -6.26
CA TYR A 77 -4.13 5.72 -7.12
C TYR A 77 -5.40 6.02 -6.34
N ASP A 78 -6.01 7.18 -6.61
CA ASP A 78 -7.29 7.56 -6.04
C ASP A 78 -8.45 7.01 -6.90
N GLU A 79 -9.65 6.89 -6.36
CA GLU A 79 -10.83 6.33 -7.03
C GLU A 79 -10.60 4.92 -7.64
N ALA A 80 -9.73 4.15 -7.01
CA ALA A 80 -9.34 2.83 -7.48
C ALA A 80 -10.51 1.82 -7.51
N ASP A 81 -11.55 2.04 -6.70
CA ASP A 81 -12.79 1.24 -6.74
C ASP A 81 -13.46 1.23 -8.11
N GLN A 82 -13.34 2.30 -8.88
CA GLN A 82 -13.86 2.37 -10.24
C GLN A 82 -12.95 1.63 -11.23
N ALA A 83 -11.63 1.79 -11.10
CA ALA A 83 -10.64 1.23 -12.00
C ALA A 83 -10.52 -0.30 -11.89
N PHE A 84 -10.66 -0.84 -10.66
CA PHE A 84 -10.52 -2.28 -10.41
C PHE A 84 -11.84 -3.05 -10.55
N ARG A 85 -12.97 -2.37 -10.77
CA ARG A 85 -14.25 -3.01 -11.00
C ARG A 85 -14.24 -3.81 -12.31
N GLY A 86 -14.13 -5.13 -12.22
CA GLY A 86 -14.11 -6.03 -13.37
C GLY A 86 -12.85 -5.98 -14.24
N ASN A 87 -11.82 -5.24 -13.84
CA ASN A 87 -10.56 -5.17 -14.58
C ASN A 87 -9.57 -6.23 -14.10
N SER A 88 -9.45 -7.32 -14.87
CA SER A 88 -8.59 -8.44 -14.54
C SER A 88 -7.10 -8.13 -14.76
N ASP A 89 -6.74 -7.27 -15.71
CA ASP A 89 -5.34 -7.07 -16.09
C ASP A 89 -4.65 -6.09 -15.14
N LEU A 90 -5.32 -5.01 -14.70
CA LEU A 90 -4.83 -4.20 -13.58
C LEU A 90 -4.56 -5.04 -12.33
N THR A 91 -5.47 -5.96 -12.02
CA THR A 91 -5.32 -6.86 -10.88
C THR A 91 -4.13 -7.81 -11.04
N LYS A 92 -3.92 -8.36 -12.25
CA LYS A 92 -2.74 -9.21 -12.54
C LYS A 92 -1.44 -8.45 -12.34
N VAL A 93 -1.35 -7.24 -12.90
CA VAL A 93 -0.15 -6.38 -12.74
C VAL A 93 0.09 -6.04 -11.28
N LEU A 94 -0.97 -5.72 -10.53
CA LEU A 94 -0.88 -5.42 -9.11
C LEU A 94 -0.40 -6.64 -8.31
N ASN A 95 -0.91 -7.84 -8.61
CA ASN A 95 -0.53 -9.07 -7.92
C ASN A 95 0.88 -9.54 -8.27
N ASN A 96 1.26 -9.49 -9.55
CA ASN A 96 2.61 -9.87 -9.99
C ASN A 96 3.65 -8.87 -9.51
N GLY A 97 3.35 -7.58 -9.51
CA GLY A 97 4.26 -6.53 -9.07
C GLY A 97 4.52 -6.50 -7.56
N TRP A 98 3.90 -7.39 -6.77
CA TRP A 98 4.19 -7.53 -5.35
C TRP A 98 5.59 -8.08 -5.07
N HIS A 99 6.09 -8.94 -5.94
CA HIS A 99 7.40 -9.56 -5.82
C HIS A 99 8.42 -8.95 -6.80
N GLN A 100 9.69 -8.85 -6.41
CA GLN A 100 10.75 -8.20 -7.20
C GLN A 100 10.95 -8.82 -8.59
N HIS A 101 10.65 -10.11 -8.79
CA HIS A 101 10.75 -10.81 -10.07
C HIS A 101 9.41 -10.88 -10.82
N GLY A 102 8.39 -10.12 -10.37
CA GLY A 102 7.10 -10.10 -11.03
C GLY A 102 7.16 -9.50 -12.42
N THR A 103 6.57 -10.19 -13.40
CA THR A 103 6.50 -9.74 -14.80
C THR A 103 5.05 -9.71 -15.29
N PHE A 104 4.84 -8.92 -16.33
CA PHE A 104 3.61 -8.87 -17.09
C PHE A 104 3.95 -8.93 -18.58
N ASP A 105 3.47 -9.96 -19.28
CA ASP A 105 3.79 -10.16 -20.68
C ASP A 105 2.93 -9.27 -21.57
N THR A 106 3.58 -8.56 -22.48
CA THR A 106 2.95 -7.76 -23.54
C THR A 106 3.47 -8.19 -24.89
N CYS A 107 2.77 -7.82 -25.94
CA CYS A 107 3.27 -8.01 -27.31
C CYS A 107 3.83 -6.69 -27.84
N ARG A 108 5.02 -6.73 -28.44
CA ARG A 108 5.65 -5.59 -29.12
C ARG A 108 5.83 -5.89 -30.61
N PRO A 109 5.69 -4.87 -31.47
CA PRO A 109 6.00 -5.05 -32.90
C PRO A 109 7.48 -5.40 -33.06
N LYS A 110 7.78 -6.46 -33.84
CA LYS A 110 9.13 -6.90 -34.17
C LYS A 110 9.62 -6.34 -35.51
N GLY A 111 8.77 -5.71 -36.29
CA GLY A 111 8.95 -5.37 -37.70
C GLY A 111 8.16 -6.30 -38.63
N ASP A 112 8.00 -5.92 -39.89
CA ASP A 112 7.32 -6.71 -40.94
C ASP A 112 5.91 -7.24 -40.58
N GLY A 113 5.23 -6.59 -39.61
CA GLY A 113 3.88 -7.00 -39.18
C GLY A 113 3.86 -8.14 -38.16
N ASP A 114 5.00 -8.62 -37.71
CA ASP A 114 5.12 -9.64 -36.67
C ASP A 114 5.15 -9.04 -35.23
N TRP A 115 4.72 -9.83 -34.25
CA TRP A 115 4.62 -9.44 -32.84
C TRP A 115 5.42 -10.41 -31.96
N GLU A 116 6.20 -9.84 -31.04
CA GLU A 116 7.00 -10.61 -30.10
C GLU A 116 6.49 -10.44 -28.66
N PRO A 117 6.20 -11.56 -27.94
CA PRO A 117 5.93 -11.52 -26.51
C PRO A 117 7.13 -10.91 -25.76
N THR A 118 6.88 -9.91 -24.96
CA THR A 118 7.92 -9.20 -24.21
C THR A 118 7.51 -9.11 -22.74
N PRO A 119 8.25 -9.74 -21.81
CA PRO A 119 8.01 -9.60 -20.39
C PRO A 119 8.43 -8.20 -19.93
N LEU A 120 7.54 -7.51 -19.25
CA LEU A 120 7.81 -6.25 -18.57
C LEU A 120 7.95 -6.51 -17.07
N PRO A 121 9.02 -6.06 -16.42
CA PRO A 121 9.08 -6.09 -14.95
C PRO A 121 7.97 -5.17 -14.41
N VAL A 122 7.21 -5.65 -13.43
CA VAL A 122 6.09 -4.86 -12.85
C VAL A 122 6.18 -4.71 -11.34
N HIS A 123 7.35 -5.06 -10.76
CA HIS A 123 7.59 -4.77 -9.34
C HIS A 123 7.38 -3.28 -9.08
N SER A 124 6.48 -2.95 -8.17
CA SER A 124 6.07 -1.55 -7.94
C SER A 124 5.44 -1.37 -6.57
N CYS A 125 5.73 -0.27 -5.92
CA CYS A 125 5.06 0.13 -4.68
C CYS A 125 3.78 0.91 -5.02
N VAL A 126 2.64 0.47 -4.47
CA VAL A 126 1.32 0.99 -4.84
C VAL A 126 0.45 1.22 -3.61
N ALA A 127 -0.16 2.41 -3.53
CA ALA A 127 -1.27 2.70 -2.63
C ALA A 127 -2.55 2.92 -3.44
N LEU A 128 -3.64 2.31 -3.00
CA LEU A 128 -4.97 2.38 -3.61
C LEU A 128 -5.94 3.03 -2.63
N ALA A 129 -6.74 3.98 -3.08
CA ALA A 129 -7.81 4.54 -2.27
C ALA A 129 -9.14 4.45 -3.03
N GLY A 130 -10.21 4.08 -2.32
CA GLY A 130 -11.53 3.95 -2.93
C GLY A 130 -12.65 3.81 -1.91
N ILE A 131 -13.89 3.80 -2.39
CA ILE A 131 -15.09 3.57 -1.58
C ILE A 131 -15.47 2.10 -1.68
N ASN A 132 -15.50 1.40 -0.52
CA ASN A 132 -15.71 -0.04 -0.48
C ASN A 132 -14.80 -0.80 -1.46
N ILE A 133 -13.56 -0.32 -1.62
CA ILE A 133 -12.61 -0.84 -2.62
C ILE A 133 -12.34 -2.32 -2.41
N GLN A 134 -12.34 -2.81 -1.18
CA GLN A 134 -12.13 -4.22 -0.86
C GLN A 134 -13.11 -5.14 -1.61
N LYS A 135 -14.34 -4.69 -1.88
CA LYS A 135 -15.33 -5.46 -2.64
C LYS A 135 -15.00 -5.60 -4.14
N HIS A 136 -14.05 -4.81 -4.63
CA HIS A 136 -13.64 -4.78 -6.03
C HIS A 136 -12.24 -5.37 -6.27
N LEU A 137 -11.50 -5.60 -5.18
CA LEU A 137 -10.21 -6.28 -5.22
C LEU A 137 -10.38 -7.78 -5.07
N GLN A 138 -9.56 -8.55 -5.76
CA GLN A 138 -9.51 -10.00 -5.59
C GLN A 138 -8.88 -10.35 -4.23
N GLU A 139 -9.27 -11.48 -3.67
CA GLU A 139 -8.73 -12.03 -2.42
C GLU A 139 -7.19 -12.06 -2.44
N ALA A 140 -6.60 -12.56 -3.53
CA ALA A 140 -5.15 -12.58 -3.72
C ALA A 140 -4.48 -11.19 -3.66
N THR A 141 -5.21 -10.11 -3.98
CA THR A 141 -4.72 -8.73 -3.82
C THR A 141 -4.85 -8.27 -2.37
N LEU A 142 -5.96 -8.61 -1.72
CA LEU A 142 -6.21 -8.29 -0.31
C LEU A 142 -5.16 -8.95 0.59
N ASP A 143 -4.83 -10.22 0.36
CA ASP A 143 -3.76 -10.93 1.07
C ASP A 143 -2.39 -10.24 1.01
N ARG A 144 -2.14 -9.50 -0.07
CA ARG A 144 -0.90 -8.74 -0.28
C ARG A 144 -0.99 -7.30 0.19
N SER A 145 -2.10 -6.93 0.80
CA SER A 145 -2.42 -5.53 1.13
C SER A 145 -2.46 -5.30 2.64
N ILE A 146 -1.93 -4.15 3.03
CA ILE A 146 -2.18 -3.57 4.34
C ILE A 146 -3.38 -2.63 4.19
N ILE A 147 -4.46 -2.92 4.90
CA ILE A 147 -5.73 -2.22 4.74
C ILE A 147 -5.90 -1.21 5.88
N ILE A 148 -6.19 0.04 5.51
CA ILE A 148 -6.58 1.11 6.43
C ILE A 148 -8.04 1.44 6.20
N GLN A 149 -8.85 1.21 7.22
CA GLN A 149 -10.27 1.55 7.20
C GLN A 149 -10.46 2.99 7.68
N MET A 150 -10.96 3.85 6.78
CA MET A 150 -11.25 5.25 7.07
C MET A 150 -12.73 5.43 7.38
N MET A 151 -13.03 6.09 8.47
CA MET A 151 -14.41 6.42 8.86
C MET A 151 -14.65 7.94 8.79
N LYS A 152 -15.90 8.33 8.56
CA LYS A 152 -16.27 9.73 8.62
C LYS A 152 -16.19 10.22 10.08
N ALA A 153 -15.57 11.39 10.28
CA ALA A 153 -15.51 12.02 11.59
C ALA A 153 -16.94 12.27 12.14
N ARG A 154 -17.13 12.02 13.42
CA ARG A 154 -18.39 12.33 14.10
C ARG A 154 -18.57 13.84 14.23
N PRO A 155 -19.81 14.36 14.35
CA PRO A 155 -20.07 15.79 14.43
C PRO A 155 -19.35 16.52 15.58
N GLY A 156 -18.90 15.86 16.61
CA GLY A 156 -18.11 16.46 17.70
C GLY A 156 -16.60 16.35 17.54
N ASP A 157 -16.14 15.49 16.64
CA ASP A 157 -14.72 15.12 16.48
C ASP A 157 -14.12 15.70 15.18
N LEU A 158 -14.67 16.82 14.69
CA LEU A 158 -14.16 17.40 13.46
C LEU A 158 -12.71 17.83 13.62
N PRO A 159 -11.78 17.23 12.86
CA PRO A 159 -10.38 17.62 12.90
C PRO A 159 -10.22 19.05 12.40
N ALA A 160 -9.12 19.69 12.80
CA ALA A 160 -8.74 20.99 12.25
C ALA A 160 -8.71 20.93 10.71
N ARG A 161 -9.21 21.99 10.07
CA ARG A 161 -9.22 22.05 8.61
C ARG A 161 -7.80 21.97 8.08
N PHE A 162 -7.54 21.00 7.23
CA PHE A 162 -6.28 20.92 6.51
C PHE A 162 -6.19 22.07 5.49
N ASN A 163 -5.11 22.84 5.57
CA ASN A 163 -4.80 23.89 4.60
C ASN A 163 -3.56 23.48 3.82
N GLU A 164 -3.76 23.09 2.56
CA GLU A 164 -2.69 22.62 1.70
C GLU A 164 -1.52 23.62 1.61
N ARG A 165 -1.81 24.90 1.39
CA ARG A 165 -0.77 25.94 1.25
C ARG A 165 0.09 26.08 2.51
N LYS A 166 -0.54 25.97 3.68
CA LYS A 166 0.16 26.08 4.97
C LYS A 166 0.99 24.83 5.28
N HIS A 167 0.37 23.66 5.16
CA HIS A 167 0.98 22.41 5.63
C HIS A 167 1.91 21.76 4.60
N LYS A 168 1.77 22.05 3.32
CA LYS A 168 2.60 21.48 2.24
C LYS A 168 4.09 21.71 2.46
N THR A 169 4.48 22.88 2.92
CA THR A 169 5.90 23.20 3.20
C THR A 169 6.44 22.37 4.35
N GLU A 170 5.65 22.20 5.41
CA GLU A 170 6.01 21.37 6.57
C GLU A 170 6.14 19.89 6.17
N LEU A 171 5.16 19.38 5.40
CA LEU A 171 5.18 18.01 4.88
C LEU A 171 6.40 17.77 3.98
N LYS A 172 6.76 18.70 3.11
CA LYS A 172 7.97 18.59 2.29
C LYS A 172 9.25 18.55 3.12
N VAL A 173 9.30 19.27 4.24
CA VAL A 173 10.45 19.21 5.15
C VAL A 173 10.53 17.84 5.81
N LEU A 174 9.39 17.31 6.29
CA LEU A 174 9.31 15.97 6.85
C LEU A 174 9.67 14.90 5.82
N GLY A 175 9.13 14.99 4.60
CA GLY A 175 9.45 14.06 3.51
C GLY A 175 10.94 14.04 3.17
N ARG A 176 11.61 15.19 3.15
CA ARG A 176 13.07 15.26 2.95
C ARG A 176 13.86 14.64 4.09
N LYS A 177 13.42 14.81 5.34
CA LYS A 177 14.04 14.15 6.49
C LYS A 177 13.87 12.63 6.42
N LEU A 178 12.66 12.18 6.09
CA LEU A 178 12.37 10.76 5.91
C LEU A 178 13.22 10.17 4.78
N LEU A 179 13.26 10.83 3.62
CA LEU A 179 14.07 10.39 2.48
C LEU A 179 15.57 10.32 2.84
N ARG A 180 16.09 11.28 3.61
CA ARG A 180 17.47 11.26 4.06
C ARG A 180 17.72 10.03 4.94
N TRP A 181 16.88 9.79 5.93
CA TRP A 181 16.98 8.62 6.80
C TRP A 181 16.90 7.32 5.99
N CYS A 182 15.96 7.22 5.04
CA CYS A 182 15.86 6.06 4.15
C CYS A 182 17.13 5.85 3.31
N ASN A 183 17.74 6.92 2.81
CA ASN A 183 18.97 6.83 2.03
C ASN A 183 20.19 6.37 2.87
N ASP A 184 20.21 6.75 4.14
CA ASP A 184 21.26 6.34 5.07
C ASP A 184 21.16 4.83 5.42
N HIS A 185 19.96 4.23 5.36
CA HIS A 185 19.69 2.84 5.75
C HIS A 185 19.26 1.90 4.61
N LYS A 186 19.18 2.38 3.37
CA LYS A 186 18.65 1.62 2.23
C LYS A 186 19.43 0.36 1.86
N GLN A 187 20.64 0.19 2.34
CA GLN A 187 21.46 -1.01 2.12
C GLN A 187 21.20 -2.06 3.19
N ASP A 188 20.95 -1.61 4.40
CA ASP A 188 20.88 -2.47 5.58
C ASP A 188 19.47 -3.03 5.79
N ILE A 189 18.44 -2.14 5.82
CA ILE A 189 17.07 -2.52 6.15
C ILE A 189 16.46 -3.53 5.18
N PRO A 190 16.57 -3.40 3.84
CA PRO A 190 15.94 -4.36 2.94
C PRO A 190 16.51 -5.78 3.00
N SER A 191 17.74 -5.93 3.46
CA SER A 191 18.39 -7.23 3.69
C SER A 191 18.18 -7.76 5.11
N TRP A 192 17.53 -6.99 5.98
CA TRP A 192 17.30 -7.35 7.36
C TRP A 192 16.14 -8.34 7.49
N GLU A 193 16.39 -9.43 8.19
CA GLU A 193 15.37 -10.39 8.58
C GLU A 193 14.73 -9.92 9.88
N SER A 194 13.44 -9.56 9.83
CA SER A 194 12.75 -8.98 10.98
C SER A 194 12.41 -10.04 12.04
N CYS A 195 12.18 -9.56 13.26
CA CYS A 195 11.82 -10.39 14.42
C CYS A 195 10.35 -10.90 14.39
N ILE A 196 9.71 -10.97 13.23
CA ILE A 196 8.39 -11.59 13.10
C ILE A 196 8.49 -13.05 13.50
N PRO A 197 7.60 -13.55 14.40
CA PRO A 197 7.65 -14.91 14.87
C PRO A 197 7.49 -15.97 13.76
N ASP A 198 8.15 -17.12 13.91
CA ASP A 198 8.17 -18.22 12.92
C ASP A 198 6.80 -18.90 12.73
N ASP A 199 5.86 -18.70 13.65
CA ASP A 199 4.49 -19.23 13.60
C ASP A 199 3.55 -18.41 12.70
N VAL A 200 4.02 -17.26 12.19
CA VAL A 200 3.29 -16.45 11.22
C VAL A 200 3.41 -17.08 9.82
N ASP A 201 2.28 -17.17 9.10
CA ASP A 201 2.30 -17.72 7.76
C ASP A 201 3.19 -16.90 6.79
N ASN A 202 3.72 -17.57 5.77
CA ASN A 202 4.65 -16.95 4.83
C ASN A 202 4.11 -15.71 4.14
N ARG A 203 2.81 -15.61 3.88
CA ARG A 203 2.21 -14.48 3.20
C ARG A 203 2.15 -13.25 4.11
N GLU A 204 1.72 -13.44 5.36
CA GLU A 204 1.72 -12.39 6.38
C GLU A 204 3.15 -11.95 6.70
N PHE A 205 4.09 -12.89 6.85
CA PHE A 205 5.50 -12.57 7.03
C PHE A 205 5.99 -11.61 5.93
N TRP A 206 5.90 -11.98 4.66
CA TRP A 206 6.41 -11.18 3.56
C TRP A 206 5.66 -9.86 3.36
N LYS A 207 4.43 -9.77 3.80
CA LYS A 207 3.64 -8.53 3.81
C LYS A 207 4.13 -7.54 4.85
N TRP A 208 4.44 -8.03 6.06
CA TRP A 208 4.81 -7.18 7.18
C TRP A 208 6.31 -7.00 7.38
N ASN A 209 7.13 -7.92 6.89
CA ASN A 209 8.59 -7.88 7.04
C ASN A 209 9.20 -6.51 6.69
N PRO A 210 8.85 -5.84 5.59
CA PRO A 210 9.42 -4.53 5.30
C PRO A 210 9.10 -3.47 6.37
N LEU A 211 7.89 -3.50 6.93
CA LEU A 211 7.47 -2.51 7.92
C LEU A 211 8.05 -2.80 9.30
N VAL A 212 8.11 -4.07 9.69
CA VAL A 212 8.69 -4.49 10.97
C VAL A 212 10.20 -4.26 10.95
N ALA A 213 10.91 -4.61 9.88
CA ALA A 213 12.33 -4.32 9.72
C ALA A 213 12.62 -2.81 9.87
N ILE A 214 11.82 -1.94 9.23
CA ILE A 214 11.95 -0.49 9.39
C ILE A 214 11.72 -0.08 10.86
N ALA A 215 10.70 -0.63 11.51
CA ALA A 215 10.40 -0.31 12.91
C ALA A 215 11.55 -0.70 13.86
N GLU A 216 12.22 -1.83 13.62
CA GLU A 216 13.40 -2.27 14.38
C GLU A 216 14.56 -1.28 14.30
N PHE A 217 14.82 -0.73 13.11
CA PHE A 217 15.84 0.31 12.93
C PHE A 217 15.48 1.66 13.59
N ILE A 218 14.19 1.91 13.86
CA ILE A 218 13.74 3.09 14.59
C ILE A 218 13.88 2.87 16.10
N GLY A 219 13.53 1.67 16.60
CA GLY A 219 13.68 1.30 18.01
C GLY A 219 12.61 0.34 18.51
N GLU A 220 12.90 -0.28 19.66
CA GLU A 220 12.13 -1.38 20.25
C GLU A 220 10.64 -1.05 20.47
N ASP A 221 10.32 0.18 20.88
CA ASP A 221 8.92 0.58 21.09
C ASP A 221 8.11 0.57 19.79
N TYR A 222 8.70 1.03 18.71
CA TYR A 222 8.06 1.01 17.38
C TYR A 222 7.93 -0.41 16.84
N THR A 223 8.90 -1.28 17.09
CA THR A 223 8.84 -2.71 16.76
C THR A 223 7.66 -3.38 17.46
N LYS A 224 7.52 -3.20 18.77
CA LYS A 224 6.38 -3.74 19.54
C LYS A 224 5.03 -3.27 19.00
N ARG A 225 4.95 -2.00 18.63
CA ARG A 225 3.73 -1.43 18.03
C ARG A 225 3.46 -1.97 16.64
N ALA A 226 4.47 -2.14 15.79
CA ALA A 226 4.34 -2.73 14.45
C ALA A 226 3.87 -4.19 14.52
N LEU A 227 4.45 -5.00 15.42
CA LEU A 227 4.02 -6.38 15.66
C LEU A 227 2.59 -6.48 16.20
N ARG A 228 2.18 -5.55 17.08
CA ARG A 228 0.79 -5.46 17.54
C ARG A 228 -0.17 -5.14 16.39
N LEU A 229 0.16 -4.15 15.55
CA LEU A 229 -0.64 -3.80 14.37
C LEU A 229 -0.81 -4.99 13.41
N MET A 230 0.23 -5.79 13.24
CA MET A 230 0.15 -7.02 12.45
C MET A 230 -0.85 -8.02 13.05
N ARG A 231 -0.75 -8.29 14.35
CA ARG A 231 -1.63 -9.25 15.07
C ARG A 231 -3.09 -8.78 15.10
N ASP A 232 -3.34 -7.52 15.44
CA ASP A 232 -4.69 -6.95 15.50
C ASP A 232 -5.42 -7.06 14.15
N LYS A 233 -4.68 -7.01 13.03
CA LYS A 233 -5.26 -7.20 11.69
C LYS A 233 -5.62 -8.63 11.41
N VAL A 234 -4.77 -9.59 11.81
CA VAL A 234 -5.04 -11.03 11.66
C VAL A 234 -6.27 -11.43 12.50
N GLU A 235 -6.36 -10.98 13.75
CA GLU A 235 -7.50 -11.29 14.63
C GLU A 235 -8.82 -10.70 14.09
N VAL A 236 -8.82 -9.48 13.56
CA VAL A 236 -10.02 -8.86 12.96
C VAL A 236 -10.46 -9.61 11.70
N ASP A 237 -9.54 -10.08 10.88
CA ASP A 237 -9.89 -10.86 9.68
C ASP A 237 -10.49 -12.22 10.05
N GLU A 238 -9.99 -12.88 11.09
CA GLU A 238 -10.55 -14.14 11.62
C GLU A 238 -11.93 -13.91 12.28
N GLU A 239 -12.09 -12.87 13.10
CA GLU A 239 -13.34 -12.54 13.77
C GLU A 239 -14.43 -12.12 12.77
N ASP A 240 -14.10 -11.42 11.69
CA ASP A 240 -15.07 -11.03 10.65
C ASP A 240 -15.66 -12.24 9.94
N GLN A 241 -14.89 -13.28 9.68
CA GLN A 241 -15.39 -14.55 9.14
C GLN A 241 -16.31 -15.27 10.13
N SER A 242 -15.91 -15.36 11.41
CA SER A 242 -16.72 -16.02 12.45
C SER A 242 -17.99 -15.23 12.78
N THR A 243 -17.90 -13.91 12.85
CA THR A 243 -19.02 -13.00 13.10
C THR A 243 -20.00 -12.99 11.92
N LYS A 244 -19.51 -13.10 10.70
CA LYS A 244 -20.33 -13.21 9.50
C LYS A 244 -21.12 -14.51 9.48
N PHE A 245 -20.47 -15.63 9.81
CA PHE A 245 -21.13 -16.93 9.93
C PHE A 245 -22.22 -16.93 11.03
N LEU A 246 -21.93 -16.39 12.22
CA LEU A 246 -22.90 -16.26 13.31
C LEU A 246 -24.08 -15.37 12.94
N ARG A 247 -23.83 -14.27 12.23
CA ARG A 247 -24.87 -13.36 11.79
C ARG A 247 -25.77 -13.98 10.72
N ASP A 248 -25.22 -14.80 9.84
CA ASP A 248 -25.99 -15.54 8.83
C ASP A 248 -26.81 -16.67 9.47
N CYS A 249 -26.29 -17.34 10.51
CA CYS A 249 -27.02 -18.32 11.30
C CYS A 249 -28.18 -17.74 12.13
N LEU A 250 -28.09 -16.47 12.55
CA LEU A 250 -29.14 -15.79 13.33
C LEU A 250 -30.21 -15.13 12.44
N ARG A 251 -30.09 -15.17 11.11
CA ARG A 251 -31.07 -14.68 10.15
C ARG A 251 -32.01 -15.76 9.59
N VAL A 252 -31.91 -16.97 10.09
CA VAL A 252 -32.85 -18.08 9.88
C VAL A 252 -33.81 -18.16 11.09
#